data_155887f4f2b4a6c73e0a6440d1479294
#
_entry.id   155887f4f2b4a6c73e0a6440d1479294
#
_cell.length_a   1.000
_cell.length_b   1.000
_cell.length_c   1.000
_cell.angle_alpha   90.00
_cell.angle_beta   90.00
_cell.angle_gamma   90.00
#
_symmetry.space_group_name_H-M   'P 1'
#
loop_
_entity.id
_entity.type
_entity.pdbx_description
1 polymer ?
#
loop_
_entity_poly.entity_id
_entity_poly.type
_entity_poly.pdbx_seq_one_letter_code
_entity_poly.pdbx_strand_id
1 'polypeptide(L)'
;MPSSRVHRDELLVVTFAVAFLLCSASSEKVVNITLYYEGLCPGCHDFILHQLHPTYGKLEDYLNVDILPFGNAHMQVANGTVKFQCQHGPDECYINEVQTCAVKYVHPTRRLLDFVACMLSQNVPTKAGEPCAVKVGTDWGVLDRCSSGPEGTQLLYDMGMRTRNHKPPIGYVPWIEVNGAHNRTIQEKAQRDLFGFACELLEPDAPRICKKPHSYYCAA
;
A
#
# COMPACT_ATOMS: atom_id res chain seq x y z
N MET A 1 24.01 -71.15 -50.20
CA MET A 1 23.36 -70.84 -48.92
C MET A 1 24.00 -69.54 -48.31
N PRO A 2 23.40 -68.43 -48.38
CA PRO A 2 23.97 -67.21 -47.72
C PRO A 2 23.37 -67.02 -46.34
N SER A 3 24.25 -66.86 -45.39
CA SER A 3 23.98 -66.53 -44.00
C SER A 3 23.47 -65.11 -43.87
N SER A 4 22.26 -64.95 -43.39
CA SER A 4 21.69 -63.67 -43.03
C SER A 4 22.25 -63.21 -41.69
N ARG A 5 23.12 -62.19 -41.72
CA ARG A 5 23.50 -61.39 -40.51
C ARG A 5 22.32 -60.52 -40.14
N VAL A 6 21.73 -60.82 -39.03
CA VAL A 6 20.80 -59.89 -38.33
C VAL A 6 21.62 -58.78 -37.71
N HIS A 7 21.54 -57.62 -38.29
CA HIS A 7 22.00 -56.40 -37.66
C HIS A 7 21.05 -56.04 -36.48
N ARG A 8 21.58 -56.25 -35.31
CA ARG A 8 20.96 -55.68 -34.08
C ARG A 8 21.26 -54.18 -34.07
N ASP A 9 20.35 -53.39 -34.59
CA ASP A 9 20.35 -51.97 -34.36
C ASP A 9 19.99 -51.75 -32.88
N GLU A 10 21.01 -51.50 -32.07
CA GLU A 10 20.83 -50.99 -30.73
C GLU A 10 20.21 -49.58 -30.87
N LEU A 11 18.90 -49.56 -30.67
CA LEU A 11 18.15 -48.29 -30.53
C LEU A 11 18.62 -47.67 -29.23
N LEU A 12 19.63 -46.83 -29.34
CA LEU A 12 20.02 -45.88 -28.27
C LEU A 12 18.82 -44.95 -28.05
N VAL A 13 17.94 -45.38 -27.17
CA VAL A 13 16.92 -44.54 -26.57
C VAL A 13 17.69 -43.51 -25.71
N VAL A 14 18.09 -42.42 -26.36
CA VAL A 14 18.53 -41.23 -25.65
C VAL A 14 17.28 -40.72 -24.94
N THR A 15 17.06 -41.20 -23.73
CA THR A 15 16.15 -40.59 -22.79
C THR A 15 16.74 -39.20 -22.47
N PHE A 16 16.33 -38.22 -23.26
CA PHE A 16 16.39 -36.84 -22.82
C PHE A 16 15.53 -36.77 -21.55
N ALA A 17 16.16 -37.02 -20.42
CA ALA A 17 15.68 -36.55 -19.14
C ALA A 17 15.67 -35.02 -19.25
N VAL A 18 14.57 -34.50 -19.79
CA VAL A 18 14.21 -33.09 -19.60
C VAL A 18 14.00 -32.98 -18.12
N ALA A 19 15.10 -32.69 -17.42
CA ALA A 19 15.04 -32.10 -16.09
C ALA A 19 14.30 -30.78 -16.26
N PHE A 20 12.97 -30.86 -16.22
CA PHE A 20 12.18 -29.69 -15.84
C PHE A 20 12.72 -29.31 -14.47
N LEU A 21 13.72 -28.43 -14.48
CA LEU A 21 13.94 -27.57 -13.34
C LEU A 21 12.58 -26.91 -13.10
N LEU A 22 11.82 -27.50 -12.22
CA LEU A 22 10.76 -26.86 -11.51
C LEU A 22 11.49 -25.76 -10.72
N CYS A 23 11.73 -24.65 -11.41
CA CYS A 23 11.94 -23.39 -10.75
C CYS A 23 10.62 -23.19 -10.01
N SER A 24 10.54 -23.74 -8.80
CA SER A 24 9.54 -23.35 -7.85
C SER A 24 9.78 -21.88 -7.67
N ALA A 25 9.02 -21.06 -8.43
CA ALA A 25 8.88 -19.66 -8.11
C ALA A 25 8.33 -19.66 -6.67
N SER A 26 9.21 -19.59 -5.71
CA SER A 26 8.84 -19.33 -4.34
C SER A 26 8.11 -17.99 -4.44
N SER A 27 6.80 -18.02 -4.27
CA SER A 27 6.02 -16.79 -4.15
C SER A 27 6.67 -16.02 -3.02
N GLU A 28 7.38 -14.95 -3.37
CA GLU A 28 7.99 -14.09 -2.36
C GLU A 28 6.89 -13.69 -1.39
N LYS A 29 7.16 -13.88 -0.11
CA LYS A 29 6.19 -13.58 0.94
C LYS A 29 5.98 -12.07 0.95
N VAL A 30 4.74 -11.63 0.80
CA VAL A 30 4.36 -10.23 0.80
C VAL A 30 3.50 -9.93 2.02
N VAL A 31 3.80 -8.84 2.71
CA VAL A 31 2.97 -8.34 3.81
C VAL A 31 1.98 -7.32 3.26
N ASN A 32 0.69 -7.57 3.45
CA ASN A 32 -0.36 -6.65 3.04
C ASN A 32 -0.66 -5.67 4.18
N ILE A 33 -0.67 -4.39 3.88
CA ILE A 33 -1.00 -3.32 4.81
C ILE A 33 -2.20 -2.55 4.26
N THR A 34 -3.28 -2.49 5.02
CA THR A 34 -4.42 -1.62 4.71
C THR A 34 -4.50 -0.52 5.77
N LEU A 35 -4.53 0.72 5.33
CA LEU A 35 -4.60 1.90 6.19
C LEU A 35 -5.88 2.69 5.93
N TYR A 36 -6.75 2.79 6.93
CA TYR A 36 -7.87 3.73 6.94
C TYR A 36 -7.45 4.97 7.70
N TYR A 37 -7.58 6.14 7.09
CA TYR A 37 -7.02 7.38 7.62
C TYR A 37 -7.78 8.63 7.15
N GLU A 38 -7.41 9.76 7.70
CA GLU A 38 -7.90 11.10 7.34
C GLU A 38 -6.74 12.02 7.02
N GLY A 39 -6.98 12.93 6.07
CA GLY A 39 -5.96 13.83 5.55
C GLY A 39 -5.50 14.92 6.51
N LEU A 40 -6.19 15.20 7.63
CA LEU A 40 -5.77 16.14 8.66
C LEU A 40 -5.65 15.54 10.07
N CYS A 41 -5.83 14.21 10.20
CA CYS A 41 -5.68 13.52 11.47
C CYS A 41 -4.19 13.46 11.89
N PRO A 42 -3.80 14.03 13.05
CA PRO A 42 -2.39 14.07 13.46
C PRO A 42 -1.75 12.69 13.62
N GLY A 43 -2.48 11.73 14.22
CA GLY A 43 -1.98 10.35 14.35
C GLY A 43 -1.81 9.63 13.01
N CYS A 44 -2.63 9.99 12.01
CA CYS A 44 -2.50 9.48 10.65
C CYS A 44 -1.25 10.06 9.96
N HIS A 45 -0.99 11.35 10.14
CA HIS A 45 0.25 11.99 9.64
C HIS A 45 1.49 11.33 10.25
N ASP A 46 1.50 11.15 11.57
CA ASP A 46 2.62 10.52 12.28
C ASP A 46 2.89 9.11 11.73
N PHE A 47 1.85 8.29 11.59
CA PHE A 47 2.00 6.94 11.06
C PHE A 47 2.48 6.93 9.61
N ILE A 48 1.90 7.75 8.74
CA ILE A 48 2.31 7.78 7.32
C ILE A 48 3.74 8.28 7.17
N LEU A 49 4.09 9.38 7.84
CA LEU A 49 5.40 10.02 7.65
C LEU A 49 6.55 9.26 8.34
N HIS A 50 6.31 8.66 9.50
CA HIS A 50 7.37 8.07 10.31
C HIS A 50 7.38 6.54 10.29
N GLN A 51 6.29 5.89 9.87
CA GLN A 51 6.21 4.43 9.81
C GLN A 51 5.99 3.92 8.39
N LEU A 52 4.85 4.22 7.76
CA LEU A 52 4.46 3.61 6.50
C LEU A 52 5.39 3.98 5.32
N HIS A 53 5.56 5.28 5.07
CA HIS A 53 6.36 5.76 3.95
C HIS A 53 7.85 5.32 4.03
N PRO A 54 8.57 5.49 5.16
CA PRO A 54 9.95 5.03 5.27
C PRO A 54 10.10 3.50 5.27
N THR A 55 9.10 2.75 5.77
CA THR A 55 9.09 1.29 5.71
C THR A 55 8.91 0.81 4.29
N TYR A 56 7.93 1.37 3.56
CA TYR A 56 7.73 1.05 2.15
C TYR A 56 8.99 1.33 1.32
N GLY A 57 9.66 2.44 1.58
CA GLY A 57 10.91 2.78 0.91
C GLY A 57 12.04 1.75 1.06
N LYS A 58 11.98 0.90 2.08
CA LYS A 58 12.98 -0.14 2.36
C LYS A 58 12.53 -1.54 1.93
N LEU A 59 11.23 -1.77 1.88
CA LEU A 59 10.62 -3.08 1.68
C LEU A 59 9.61 -3.08 0.51
N GLU A 60 9.78 -2.22 -0.48
CA GLU A 60 8.85 -2.02 -1.60
C GLU A 60 8.39 -3.33 -2.25
N ASP A 61 9.33 -4.24 -2.53
CA ASP A 61 9.04 -5.53 -3.18
C ASP A 61 8.33 -6.53 -2.24
N TYR A 62 8.30 -6.25 -0.94
CA TYR A 62 7.76 -7.14 0.10
C TYR A 62 6.48 -6.59 0.75
N LEU A 63 6.02 -5.42 0.32
CA LEU A 63 4.83 -4.78 0.87
C LEU A 63 3.79 -4.50 -0.22
N ASN A 64 2.57 -4.94 0.03
CA ASN A 64 1.41 -4.47 -0.71
C ASN A 64 0.62 -3.52 0.18
N VAL A 65 0.44 -2.27 -0.28
CA VAL A 65 -0.18 -1.21 0.52
C VAL A 65 -1.44 -0.70 -0.15
N ASP A 66 -2.53 -0.71 0.61
CA ASP A 66 -3.81 -0.12 0.26
C ASP A 66 -4.14 0.98 1.27
N ILE A 67 -4.40 2.20 0.79
CA ILE A 67 -4.70 3.35 1.62
C ILE A 67 -6.08 3.91 1.32
N LEU A 68 -6.87 4.17 2.37
CA LEU A 68 -8.25 4.63 2.26
C LEU A 68 -8.42 5.99 2.97
N PRO A 69 -8.29 7.11 2.23
CA PRO A 69 -8.48 8.44 2.79
C PRO A 69 -9.98 8.76 2.94
N PHE A 70 -10.56 8.43 4.09
CA PHE A 70 -11.96 8.72 4.44
C PHE A 70 -12.16 8.82 5.96
N GLY A 71 -11.69 7.80 6.70
CA GLY A 71 -11.71 7.73 8.17
C GLY A 71 -13.08 7.89 8.80
N ASN A 72 -13.20 8.83 9.74
CA ASN A 72 -14.42 9.13 10.50
C ASN A 72 -15.39 10.08 9.75
N ALA A 73 -15.12 10.40 8.49
CA ALA A 73 -16.00 11.27 7.73
C ALA A 73 -17.42 10.68 7.62
N HIS A 74 -18.40 11.57 7.61
CA HIS A 74 -19.79 11.21 7.34
C HIS A 74 -20.14 11.54 5.89
N MET A 75 -20.97 10.71 5.28
CA MET A 75 -21.53 10.95 3.96
C MET A 75 -23.04 10.83 3.97
N GLN A 76 -23.70 11.73 3.26
CA GLN A 76 -25.15 11.75 3.05
C GLN A 76 -25.43 11.80 1.56
N VAL A 77 -26.38 10.98 1.12
CA VAL A 77 -26.86 11.00 -0.26
C VAL A 77 -28.28 11.58 -0.24
N ALA A 78 -28.46 12.73 -0.90
CA ALA A 78 -29.75 13.40 -1.02
C ALA A 78 -29.94 13.88 -2.46
N ASN A 79 -31.05 13.53 -3.07
CA ASN A 79 -31.41 13.93 -4.45
C ASN A 79 -30.30 13.62 -5.48
N GLY A 80 -29.63 12.47 -5.35
CA GLY A 80 -28.55 12.06 -6.24
C GLY A 80 -27.22 12.79 -6.01
N THR A 81 -27.13 13.65 -4.98
CA THR A 81 -25.91 14.37 -4.62
C THR A 81 -25.32 13.78 -3.33
N VAL A 82 -24.02 13.52 -3.35
CA VAL A 82 -23.26 13.10 -2.17
C VAL A 82 -22.68 14.34 -1.48
N LYS A 83 -22.84 14.41 -0.17
CA LYS A 83 -22.17 15.43 0.67
C LYS A 83 -21.33 14.74 1.73
N PHE A 84 -20.13 15.26 1.95
CA PHE A 84 -19.22 14.81 3.01
C PHE A 84 -19.16 15.82 4.14
N GLN A 85 -19.02 15.30 5.35
CA GLN A 85 -18.71 16.05 6.55
C GLN A 85 -17.52 15.38 7.22
N CYS A 86 -16.38 16.04 7.22
CA CYS A 86 -15.13 15.49 7.74
C CYS A 86 -14.85 16.00 9.14
N GLN A 87 -14.12 15.21 9.93
CA GLN A 87 -13.90 15.46 11.35
C GLN A 87 -13.16 16.78 11.60
N HIS A 88 -12.18 17.10 10.73
CA HIS A 88 -11.37 18.31 10.82
C HIS A 88 -11.80 19.40 9.82
N GLY A 89 -13.08 19.36 9.40
CA GLY A 89 -13.68 20.39 8.55
C GLY A 89 -13.54 20.16 7.06
N PRO A 90 -13.95 21.15 6.23
CA PRO A 90 -14.02 21.02 4.77
C PRO A 90 -12.65 20.84 4.12
N ASP A 91 -11.59 21.37 4.71
CA ASP A 91 -10.22 21.21 4.20
C ASP A 91 -9.78 19.74 4.22
N GLU A 92 -10.21 18.98 5.23
CA GLU A 92 -9.95 17.54 5.28
C GLU A 92 -10.71 16.78 4.18
N CYS A 93 -11.98 17.14 3.94
CA CYS A 93 -12.74 16.54 2.85
C CYS A 93 -12.02 16.76 1.50
N TYR A 94 -11.55 17.97 1.23
CA TYR A 94 -10.78 18.29 0.03
C TYR A 94 -9.49 17.46 -0.07
N ILE A 95 -8.72 17.38 1.01
CA ILE A 95 -7.48 16.58 1.03
C ILE A 95 -7.79 15.11 0.78
N ASN A 96 -8.85 14.57 1.41
CA ASN A 96 -9.29 13.19 1.18
C ASN A 96 -9.70 12.97 -0.28
N GLU A 97 -10.38 13.90 -0.94
CA GLU A 97 -10.72 13.81 -2.37
C GLU A 97 -9.47 13.82 -3.25
N VAL A 98 -8.53 14.72 -3.01
CA VAL A 98 -7.24 14.77 -3.75
C VAL A 98 -6.48 13.46 -3.58
N GLN A 99 -6.36 12.95 -2.37
CA GLN A 99 -5.64 11.71 -2.10
C GLN A 99 -6.36 10.48 -2.66
N THR A 100 -7.69 10.48 -2.67
CA THR A 100 -8.47 9.42 -3.33
C THR A 100 -8.26 9.41 -4.84
N CYS A 101 -8.22 10.59 -5.47
CA CYS A 101 -7.85 10.71 -6.88
C CYS A 101 -6.40 10.24 -7.13
N ALA A 102 -5.49 10.54 -6.19
CA ALA A 102 -4.11 10.04 -6.27
C ALA A 102 -4.05 8.51 -6.19
N VAL A 103 -4.85 7.86 -5.34
CA VAL A 103 -4.95 6.39 -5.30
C VAL A 103 -5.30 5.80 -6.67
N LYS A 104 -6.16 6.49 -7.43
CA LYS A 104 -6.56 6.04 -8.78
C LYS A 104 -5.50 6.32 -9.85
N TYR A 105 -4.84 7.46 -9.80
CA TYR A 105 -4.06 7.97 -10.92
C TYR A 105 -2.55 7.97 -10.72
N VAL A 106 -2.06 7.83 -9.48
CA VAL A 106 -0.63 7.89 -9.18
C VAL A 106 -0.06 6.50 -9.00
N HIS A 107 0.70 6.04 -9.97
CA HIS A 107 1.35 4.74 -9.98
C HIS A 107 2.85 4.86 -10.26
N PRO A 108 3.69 3.92 -9.81
CA PRO A 108 3.38 2.80 -8.90
C PRO A 108 3.11 3.27 -7.45
N THR A 109 2.80 2.34 -6.56
CA THR A 109 2.50 2.60 -5.12
C THR A 109 3.57 3.47 -4.44
N ARG A 110 4.85 3.31 -4.79
CA ARG A 110 5.93 4.16 -4.32
C ARG A 110 5.63 5.65 -4.56
N ARG A 111 5.27 5.99 -5.79
CA ARG A 111 4.96 7.38 -6.17
C ARG A 111 3.72 7.90 -5.47
N LEU A 112 2.70 7.05 -5.30
CA LEU A 112 1.51 7.38 -4.52
C LEU A 112 1.86 7.74 -3.08
N LEU A 113 2.64 6.90 -2.40
CA LEU A 113 3.05 7.15 -1.02
C LEU A 113 3.98 8.36 -0.91
N ASP A 114 4.87 8.58 -1.88
CA ASP A 114 5.70 9.80 -1.94
C ASP A 114 4.84 11.06 -2.09
N PHE A 115 3.77 11.01 -2.91
CA PHE A 115 2.82 12.11 -3.07
C PHE A 115 2.05 12.40 -1.79
N VAL A 116 1.46 11.38 -1.18
CA VAL A 116 0.69 11.52 0.07
C VAL A 116 1.59 12.04 1.19
N ALA A 117 2.77 11.43 1.40
CA ALA A 117 3.72 11.89 2.40
C ALA A 117 4.19 13.34 2.15
N CYS A 118 4.41 13.72 0.89
CA CYS A 118 4.73 15.11 0.54
C CYS A 118 3.61 16.06 0.96
N MET A 119 2.35 15.77 0.63
CA MET A 119 1.21 16.61 1.01
C MET A 119 1.10 16.77 2.53
N LEU A 120 1.17 15.65 3.26
CA LEU A 120 1.00 15.65 4.72
C LEU A 120 2.17 16.30 5.47
N SER A 121 3.34 16.41 4.85
CA SER A 121 4.52 17.08 5.43
C SER A 121 4.48 18.62 5.31
N GLN A 122 3.52 19.18 4.59
CA GLN A 122 3.43 20.63 4.40
C GLN A 122 2.62 21.29 5.52
N ASN A 123 2.99 22.54 5.84
CA ASN A 123 2.26 23.35 6.83
C ASN A 123 0.80 23.65 6.42
N VAL A 124 0.54 23.67 5.12
CA VAL A 124 -0.80 23.91 4.54
C VAL A 124 -1.09 22.80 3.50
N PRO A 125 -1.54 21.62 3.94
CA PRO A 125 -1.75 20.48 3.04
C PRO A 125 -2.72 20.76 1.88
N THR A 126 -3.70 21.65 2.07
CA THR A 126 -4.64 22.06 1.00
C THR A 126 -3.98 22.79 -0.17
N LYS A 127 -2.79 23.35 0.02
CA LYS A 127 -2.00 24.00 -1.03
C LYS A 127 -0.86 23.15 -1.56
N ALA A 128 -0.73 21.94 -1.05
CA ALA A 128 0.40 21.08 -1.34
C ALA A 128 0.23 20.21 -2.60
N GLY A 129 -0.97 20.09 -3.13
CA GLY A 129 -1.29 19.17 -4.23
C GLY A 129 -0.39 19.37 -5.44
N GLU A 130 -0.39 20.56 -6.03
CA GLU A 130 0.42 20.86 -7.22
C GLU A 130 1.93 20.75 -6.97
N PRO A 131 2.53 21.37 -5.94
CA PRO A 131 3.96 21.23 -5.67
C PRO A 131 4.38 19.78 -5.45
N CYS A 132 3.56 18.97 -4.75
CA CYS A 132 3.85 17.57 -4.51
C CYS A 132 3.68 16.72 -5.77
N ALA A 133 2.69 17.02 -6.62
CA ALA A 133 2.53 16.36 -7.91
C ALA A 133 3.77 16.56 -8.80
N VAL A 134 4.26 17.80 -8.89
CA VAL A 134 5.50 18.12 -9.62
C VAL A 134 6.69 17.34 -9.04
N LYS A 135 6.83 17.33 -7.71
CA LYS A 135 7.93 16.65 -7.01
C LYS A 135 7.99 15.16 -7.31
N VAL A 136 6.84 14.48 -7.43
CA VAL A 136 6.78 13.05 -7.69
C VAL A 136 6.62 12.71 -9.18
N GLY A 137 6.59 13.71 -10.06
CA GLY A 137 6.47 13.52 -11.50
C GLY A 137 5.09 12.99 -11.94
N THR A 138 4.01 13.51 -11.32
CA THR A 138 2.62 13.23 -11.73
C THR A 138 1.93 14.50 -12.25
N ASP A 139 0.90 14.32 -13.08
CA ASP A 139 0.15 15.44 -13.65
C ASP A 139 -0.89 15.96 -12.65
N TRP A 140 -0.61 17.14 -12.07
CA TRP A 140 -1.55 17.80 -11.17
C TRP A 140 -2.90 18.07 -11.84
N GLY A 141 -2.92 18.45 -13.12
CA GLY A 141 -4.16 18.73 -13.82
C GLY A 141 -5.13 17.54 -13.89
N VAL A 142 -4.60 16.31 -13.87
CA VAL A 142 -5.43 15.10 -13.75
C VAL A 142 -6.04 15.00 -12.37
N LEU A 143 -5.24 15.19 -11.32
CA LEU A 143 -5.72 15.10 -9.92
C LEU A 143 -6.69 16.23 -9.58
N ASP A 144 -6.41 17.45 -10.03
CA ASP A 144 -7.26 18.63 -9.79
C ASP A 144 -8.63 18.47 -10.46
N ARG A 145 -8.69 18.06 -11.74
CA ARG A 145 -9.95 17.79 -12.42
C ARG A 145 -10.75 16.67 -11.77
N CYS A 146 -10.05 15.62 -11.29
CA CYS A 146 -10.70 14.54 -10.57
C CYS A 146 -11.30 15.05 -9.26
N SER A 147 -10.48 15.67 -8.38
CA SER A 147 -10.90 16.07 -7.04
C SER A 147 -11.89 17.24 -7.02
N SER A 148 -11.90 18.09 -8.05
CA SER A 148 -12.89 19.17 -8.19
C SER A 148 -14.18 18.75 -8.92
N GLY A 149 -14.23 17.53 -9.41
CA GLY A 149 -15.31 17.02 -10.24
C GLY A 149 -16.13 15.89 -9.60
N PRO A 150 -17.18 15.43 -10.28
CA PRO A 150 -18.04 14.36 -9.80
C PRO A 150 -17.29 13.03 -9.63
N GLU A 151 -16.18 12.85 -10.32
CA GLU A 151 -15.35 11.66 -10.19
C GLU A 151 -14.71 11.55 -8.81
N GLY A 152 -14.08 12.62 -8.30
CA GLY A 152 -13.50 12.65 -6.96
C GLY A 152 -14.54 12.37 -5.89
N THR A 153 -15.72 13.00 -6.02
CA THR A 153 -16.85 12.74 -5.14
C THR A 153 -17.27 11.26 -5.15
N GLN A 154 -17.34 10.63 -6.33
CA GLN A 154 -17.69 9.21 -6.42
C GLN A 154 -16.62 8.31 -5.83
N LEU A 155 -15.34 8.60 -6.12
CA LEU A 155 -14.23 7.83 -5.58
C LEU A 155 -14.14 7.96 -4.04
N LEU A 156 -14.35 9.15 -3.49
CA LEU A 156 -14.40 9.35 -2.04
C LEU A 156 -15.60 8.63 -1.40
N TYR A 157 -16.75 8.62 -2.09
CA TYR A 157 -17.91 7.84 -1.68
C TYR A 157 -17.56 6.34 -1.61
N ASP A 158 -16.88 5.82 -2.60
CA ASP A 158 -16.47 4.40 -2.64
C ASP A 158 -15.48 4.07 -1.50
N MET A 159 -14.54 4.97 -1.18
CA MET A 159 -13.69 4.84 0.01
C MET A 159 -14.50 4.83 1.31
N GLY A 160 -15.51 5.70 1.38
CA GLY A 160 -16.44 5.74 2.50
C GLY A 160 -17.26 4.46 2.63
N MET A 161 -17.73 3.88 1.52
CA MET A 161 -18.45 2.60 1.54
C MET A 161 -17.57 1.45 2.00
N ARG A 162 -16.30 1.39 1.57
CA ARG A 162 -15.33 0.41 2.05
C ARG A 162 -15.11 0.56 3.57
N THR A 163 -14.91 1.79 4.05
CA THR A 163 -14.70 2.10 5.47
C THR A 163 -15.91 1.75 6.33
N ARG A 164 -17.11 2.14 5.92
CA ARG A 164 -18.36 1.92 6.69
C ARG A 164 -18.84 0.48 6.68
N ASN A 165 -18.57 -0.27 5.62
CA ASN A 165 -18.94 -1.68 5.51
C ASN A 165 -17.93 -2.62 6.16
N HIS A 166 -16.82 -2.10 6.68
CA HIS A 166 -15.81 -2.89 7.36
C HIS A 166 -16.39 -3.65 8.58
N LYS A 167 -15.89 -4.87 8.78
CA LYS A 167 -16.30 -5.72 9.90
C LYS A 167 -15.07 -6.24 10.64
N PRO A 168 -14.90 -5.93 11.93
CA PRO A 168 -15.74 -5.07 12.79
C PRO A 168 -15.73 -3.62 12.34
N PRO A 169 -16.68 -2.77 12.76
CA PRO A 169 -16.69 -1.35 12.40
C PRO A 169 -15.40 -0.64 12.81
N ILE A 170 -14.90 0.24 11.94
CA ILE A 170 -13.75 1.07 12.24
C ILE A 170 -14.16 2.12 13.27
N GLY A 171 -13.49 2.12 14.42
CA GLY A 171 -13.85 2.95 15.57
C GLY A 171 -12.94 4.16 15.76
N TYR A 172 -11.80 4.22 15.07
CA TYR A 172 -10.80 5.30 15.16
C TYR A 172 -9.86 5.27 13.97
N VAL A 173 -9.09 6.30 13.76
CA VAL A 173 -8.01 6.39 12.76
C VAL A 173 -6.72 6.90 13.42
N PRO A 174 -5.53 6.53 12.91
CA PRO A 174 -5.33 5.54 11.84
C PRO A 174 -5.76 4.14 12.29
N TRP A 175 -6.48 3.43 11.42
CA TRP A 175 -6.77 2.02 11.61
C TRP A 175 -5.89 1.23 10.66
N ILE A 176 -5.09 0.34 11.21
CA ILE A 176 -4.06 -0.41 10.49
C ILE A 176 -4.40 -1.88 10.49
N GLU A 177 -4.51 -2.45 9.30
CA GLU A 177 -4.60 -3.88 9.11
C GLU A 177 -3.31 -4.43 8.54
N VAL A 178 -2.90 -5.57 9.03
CA VAL A 178 -1.75 -6.30 8.50
C VAL A 178 -2.21 -7.71 8.14
N ASN A 179 -2.04 -8.07 6.87
CA ASN A 179 -2.52 -9.33 6.29
C ASN A 179 -4.03 -9.55 6.53
N GLY A 180 -4.82 -8.49 6.40
CA GLY A 180 -6.27 -8.52 6.58
C GLY A 180 -6.74 -8.66 8.03
N ALA A 181 -5.86 -8.54 9.01
CA ALA A 181 -6.18 -8.64 10.41
C ALA A 181 -5.91 -7.33 11.14
N HIS A 182 -6.80 -7.00 12.09
CA HIS A 182 -6.63 -5.89 13.02
C HIS A 182 -6.90 -6.37 14.46
N ASN A 183 -6.02 -6.00 15.35
CA ASN A 183 -6.21 -6.09 16.80
C ASN A 183 -5.25 -5.11 17.50
N ARG A 184 -5.41 -4.93 18.80
CA ARG A 184 -4.60 -4.01 19.59
C ARG A 184 -3.09 -4.26 19.44
N THR A 185 -2.66 -5.51 19.45
CA THR A 185 -1.23 -5.86 19.30
C THR A 185 -0.69 -5.49 17.93
N ILE A 186 -1.42 -5.76 16.86
CA ILE A 186 -1.06 -5.38 15.49
C ILE A 186 -0.96 -3.86 15.39
N GLN A 187 -1.97 -3.15 15.87
CA GLN A 187 -2.02 -1.68 15.87
C GLN A 187 -0.81 -1.08 16.59
N GLU A 188 -0.54 -1.52 17.81
CA GLU A 188 0.57 -1.01 18.64
C GLU A 188 1.95 -1.34 18.01
N LYS A 189 2.13 -2.55 17.49
CA LYS A 189 3.37 -2.93 16.78
C LYS A 189 3.59 -2.07 15.54
N ALA A 190 2.58 -1.93 14.70
CA ALA A 190 2.67 -1.16 13.46
C ALA A 190 2.94 0.33 13.71
N GLN A 191 2.29 0.94 14.70
CA GLN A 191 2.51 2.34 15.04
C GLN A 191 3.89 2.60 15.66
N ARG A 192 4.45 1.63 16.39
CA ARG A 192 5.74 1.79 17.07
C ARG A 192 6.92 1.51 16.15
N ASP A 193 6.88 0.41 15.39
CA ASP A 193 7.96 -0.04 14.51
C ASP A 193 7.39 -0.93 13.40
N LEU A 194 6.83 -0.31 12.36
CA LEU A 194 6.27 -1.03 11.22
C LEU A 194 7.33 -1.80 10.45
N PHE A 195 8.56 -1.24 10.34
CA PHE A 195 9.64 -1.91 9.64
C PHE A 195 10.05 -3.22 10.34
N GLY A 196 10.31 -3.17 11.63
CA GLY A 196 10.65 -4.36 12.41
C GLY A 196 9.51 -5.38 12.40
N PHE A 197 8.25 -4.93 12.50
CA PHE A 197 7.09 -5.82 12.45
C PHE A 197 6.90 -6.48 11.08
N ALA A 198 7.09 -5.74 9.98
CA ALA A 198 7.08 -6.32 8.64
C ALA A 198 8.22 -7.35 8.46
N CYS A 199 9.42 -7.04 8.94
CA CYS A 199 10.54 -7.97 8.91
C CYS A 199 10.25 -9.26 9.70
N GLU A 200 9.64 -9.16 10.88
CA GLU A 200 9.20 -10.32 11.69
C GLU A 200 8.24 -11.22 10.89
N LEU A 201 7.28 -10.59 10.20
CA LEU A 201 6.29 -11.31 9.39
C LEU A 201 6.88 -11.96 8.14
N LEU A 202 7.98 -11.45 7.61
CA LEU A 202 8.66 -11.97 6.42
C LEU A 202 9.56 -13.17 6.75
N GLU A 203 9.91 -13.42 8.01
CA GLU A 203 10.73 -14.58 8.37
C GLU A 203 10.08 -15.92 7.92
N PRO A 204 10.88 -16.95 7.53
CA PRO A 204 12.36 -16.99 7.49
C PRO A 204 12.98 -16.32 6.23
N ASP A 205 12.16 -15.90 5.25
CA ASP A 205 12.59 -15.40 3.94
C ASP A 205 12.83 -13.88 3.91
N ALA A 206 12.94 -13.27 5.07
CA ALA A 206 13.12 -11.83 5.22
C ALA A 206 14.37 -11.31 4.46
N PRO A 207 14.25 -10.18 3.74
CA PRO A 207 15.36 -9.60 2.99
C PRO A 207 16.54 -9.20 3.88
N ARG A 208 17.72 -9.07 3.28
CA ARG A 208 18.96 -8.76 4.02
C ARG A 208 18.88 -7.48 4.85
N ILE A 209 18.06 -6.51 4.42
CA ILE A 209 17.87 -5.26 5.16
C ILE A 209 17.23 -5.48 6.53
N CYS A 210 16.40 -6.53 6.69
CA CYS A 210 15.82 -6.95 7.96
C CYS A 210 16.87 -7.57 8.91
N LYS A 211 17.97 -8.10 8.36
CA LYS A 211 19.02 -8.83 9.12
C LYS A 211 20.14 -7.91 9.61
N LYS A 212 20.13 -6.62 9.30
CA LYS A 212 21.10 -5.68 9.86
C LYS A 212 20.80 -5.51 11.34
N PRO A 213 21.81 -5.70 12.22
CA PRO A 213 21.60 -5.40 13.63
C PRO A 213 21.18 -3.94 13.76
N HIS A 214 20.08 -3.68 14.47
CA HIS A 214 19.82 -2.35 14.98
C HIS A 214 21.08 -1.94 15.74
N SER A 215 21.83 -0.98 15.22
CA SER A 215 22.91 -0.38 16.00
C SER A 215 22.22 0.33 17.16
N TYR A 216 22.19 -0.33 18.31
CA TYR A 216 21.92 0.35 19.55
C TYR A 216 23.00 1.42 19.66
N TYR A 217 22.62 2.68 19.49
CA TYR A 217 23.43 3.77 19.95
C TYR A 217 23.54 3.59 21.46
N CYS A 218 24.58 2.94 21.90
CA CYS A 218 25.06 3.13 23.26
C CYS A 218 25.52 4.58 23.34
N ALA A 219 24.64 5.46 23.81
CA ALA A 219 25.06 6.76 24.27
C ALA A 219 25.99 6.53 25.44
N ALA A 220 27.25 6.86 25.23
CA ALA A 220 28.27 6.97 26.30
C ALA A 220 28.10 8.32 26.98
#